data_e2fa72a3a4f446a19f4e8c9f5b7a9eb6
#
_entry.id   e2fa72a3a4f446a19f4e8c9f5b7a9eb6
#
_cell.length_a   1.000
_cell.length_b   1.000
_cell.length_c   1.000
_cell.angle_alpha   90.00
_cell.angle_beta   90.00
_cell.angle_gamma   90.00
#
_symmetry.space_group_name_H-M   'P 1'
#
loop_
_entity.id
_entity.type
_entity.pdbx_description
1 polymer ?
#
loop_
_entity_poly.entity_id
_entity_poly.type
_entity_poly.pdbx_seq_one_letter_code
_entity_poly.pdbx_strand_id
1 'polypeptide(L)'
;MKIKNIVIAVAAILLLANCGTQKSVIKPSGAIGTTSSGSSTSLKQQQVQFMQRVSDGALYQKNLVSDLSFTVNTGNKEISVPGILHMRKDEVIRLQLLIPIIRSEVGRIEFTKDYVLFIDRIHKQYVKAKYNDVAFLKNNGINFYSLQALFWNQLFIPGQQRVGEHNLTQFKVDFNASQNASQKGTSIILNDGKMNYQWIVEPVTNFIREAEAKYSSAVHGVSTLNWDYGNFKKIGSKMFPYYHKITITTPLPKGQKVVTATFELDKLGDNADWESFTTPSTKYEQV
;
A
#
# COMPACT_ATOMS: atom_id res chain seq x y z
N MET A 1 -4.26 15.01 26.42
CA MET A 1 -4.67 14.64 25.03
C MET A 1 -5.61 13.43 25.13
N LYS A 2 -6.83 13.48 24.61
CA LYS A 2 -7.81 12.42 24.85
C LYS A 2 -7.52 11.24 23.92
N ILE A 3 -6.98 10.17 24.49
CA ILE A 3 -6.60 8.88 23.83
C ILE A 3 -7.78 8.28 23.02
N LYS A 4 -9.02 8.53 23.44
CA LYS A 4 -10.26 8.13 22.73
C LYS A 4 -10.29 8.41 21.23
N ASN A 5 -9.52 9.39 20.76
CA ASN A 5 -9.58 9.85 19.38
C ASN A 5 -8.54 9.16 18.46
N ILE A 6 -7.58 8.42 19.00
CA ILE A 6 -6.55 7.73 18.22
C ILE A 6 -7.17 6.56 17.47
N VAL A 7 -7.95 5.77 18.17
CA VAL A 7 -8.55 4.55 17.66
C VAL A 7 -9.63 4.86 16.62
N ILE A 8 -10.44 5.90 16.86
CA ILE A 8 -11.47 6.35 15.91
C ILE A 8 -10.85 6.84 14.60
N ALA A 9 -9.69 7.53 14.65
CA ALA A 9 -9.02 8.00 13.43
C ALA A 9 -8.48 6.86 12.57
N VAL A 10 -7.94 5.82 13.20
CA VAL A 10 -7.41 4.64 12.48
C VAL A 10 -8.55 3.76 11.95
N ALA A 11 -9.63 3.57 12.71
CA ALA A 11 -10.83 2.89 12.25
C ALA A 11 -11.52 3.66 11.10
N ALA A 12 -11.49 4.99 11.12
CA ALA A 12 -12.04 5.82 10.05
C ALA A 12 -11.33 5.60 8.69
N ILE A 13 -10.05 5.26 8.68
CA ILE A 13 -9.32 4.92 7.44
C ILE A 13 -9.89 3.64 6.81
N LEU A 14 -10.32 2.67 7.63
CA LEU A 14 -10.83 1.38 7.16
C LEU A 14 -12.34 1.39 6.86
N LEU A 15 -13.12 2.30 7.47
CA LEU A 15 -14.59 2.28 7.42
C LEU A 15 -15.21 3.28 6.42
N LEU A 16 -14.41 4.06 5.67
CA LEU A 16 -14.87 5.19 4.86
C LEU A 16 -15.35 4.81 3.46
N ALA A 17 -16.11 3.76 3.29
CA ALA A 17 -16.83 3.57 2.02
C ALA A 17 -18.07 2.71 2.17
N ASN A 18 -19.13 3.32 2.67
CA ASN A 18 -20.46 2.75 2.46
C ASN A 18 -21.10 3.52 1.31
N CYS A 19 -21.11 2.99 0.10
CA CYS A 19 -21.98 3.43 -0.99
C CYS A 19 -22.24 2.28 -1.97
N GLY A 20 -23.53 2.05 -2.20
CA GLY A 20 -24.18 0.89 -2.79
C GLY A 20 -23.74 0.46 -4.19
N THR A 21 -24.00 -0.78 -4.43
CA THR A 21 -23.76 -1.55 -5.65
C THR A 21 -24.85 -1.32 -6.69
N GLN A 22 -24.48 -0.96 -7.94
CA GLN A 22 -25.28 -1.32 -9.13
C GLN A 22 -24.37 -1.72 -10.28
N LYS A 23 -24.72 -2.84 -10.91
CA LYS A 23 -24.04 -3.42 -12.08
C LYS A 23 -24.48 -2.72 -13.35
N SER A 24 -23.54 -2.42 -14.25
CA SER A 24 -23.85 -2.28 -15.68
C SER A 24 -22.69 -2.79 -16.53
N VAL A 25 -23.07 -3.54 -17.57
CA VAL A 25 -22.24 -4.24 -18.53
C VAL A 25 -21.98 -3.32 -19.73
N ILE A 26 -20.75 -3.16 -20.22
CA ILE A 26 -20.43 -2.56 -21.51
C ILE A 26 -19.33 -3.38 -22.20
N LYS A 27 -19.60 -3.67 -23.50
CA LYS A 27 -18.79 -4.46 -24.44
C LYS A 27 -17.51 -3.71 -24.91
N PRO A 28 -16.48 -4.43 -25.35
CA PRO A 28 -15.24 -3.84 -25.86
C PRO A 28 -15.34 -3.52 -27.36
N SER A 29 -14.72 -2.42 -27.76
CA SER A 29 -14.46 -2.09 -29.18
C SER A 29 -12.94 -2.09 -29.40
N GLY A 30 -12.49 -2.83 -30.40
CA GLY A 30 -11.09 -2.94 -30.78
C GLY A 30 -10.68 -1.89 -31.83
N ALA A 31 -9.40 -1.57 -31.83
CA ALA A 31 -8.73 -0.95 -32.95
C ALA A 31 -7.30 -1.47 -33.10
N ILE A 32 -7.00 -1.97 -34.27
CA ILE A 32 -5.72 -2.51 -34.74
C ILE A 32 -4.92 -1.35 -35.34
N GLY A 33 -3.64 -1.27 -35.02
CA GLY A 33 -2.70 -0.33 -35.61
C GLY A 33 -1.30 -0.93 -35.75
N THR A 34 -0.78 -0.99 -36.92
CA THR A 34 0.33 -1.74 -37.48
C THR A 34 1.73 -1.18 -37.18
N THR A 35 2.64 -2.06 -36.88
CA THR A 35 4.07 -2.30 -37.22
C THR A 35 5.08 -1.17 -37.46
N SER A 36 6.17 -1.26 -36.65
CA SER A 36 7.55 -1.05 -37.07
C SER A 36 8.46 -1.98 -36.27
N SER A 37 9.01 -3.03 -36.89
CA SER A 37 9.49 -4.23 -36.21
C SER A 37 10.96 -4.26 -35.76
N GLY A 38 11.77 -3.27 -36.04
CA GLY A 38 13.21 -3.26 -35.71
C GLY A 38 13.56 -2.52 -34.40
N SER A 39 12.96 -1.37 -34.15
CA SER A 39 13.20 -0.58 -32.93
C SER A 39 12.40 -1.09 -31.74
N SER A 40 11.32 -1.83 -31.96
CA SER A 40 10.43 -2.34 -30.91
C SER A 40 11.05 -3.48 -30.10
N THR A 41 11.90 -4.31 -30.68
CA THR A 41 12.57 -5.43 -29.95
C THR A 41 13.61 -4.90 -28.98
N SER A 42 14.40 -3.91 -29.39
CA SER A 42 15.39 -3.23 -28.55
C SER A 42 14.72 -2.51 -27.36
N LEU A 43 13.63 -1.79 -27.59
CA LEU A 43 12.88 -1.10 -26.53
C LEU A 43 12.24 -2.09 -25.55
N LYS A 44 11.66 -3.19 -26.00
CA LYS A 44 11.12 -4.24 -25.13
C LYS A 44 12.19 -4.87 -24.25
N GLN A 45 13.37 -5.14 -24.80
CA GLN A 45 14.50 -5.65 -24.02
C GLN A 45 14.95 -4.64 -22.95
N GLN A 46 15.04 -3.36 -23.28
CA GLN A 46 15.38 -2.32 -22.30
C GLN A 46 14.33 -2.22 -21.19
N GLN A 47 13.04 -2.33 -21.51
CA GLN A 47 11.96 -2.34 -20.52
C GLN A 47 12.09 -3.54 -19.56
N VAL A 48 12.27 -4.74 -20.10
CA VAL A 48 12.42 -5.96 -19.27
C VAL A 48 13.66 -5.85 -18.38
N GLN A 49 14.80 -5.43 -18.92
CA GLN A 49 16.02 -5.23 -18.13
C GLN A 49 15.84 -4.17 -17.03
N PHE A 50 15.13 -3.09 -17.31
CA PHE A 50 14.82 -2.07 -16.30
C PHE A 50 13.93 -2.64 -15.19
N MET A 51 12.84 -3.32 -15.57
CA MET A 51 11.94 -3.98 -14.64
C MET A 51 12.68 -5.01 -13.77
N GLN A 52 13.60 -5.78 -14.36
CA GLN A 52 14.43 -6.73 -13.63
C GLN A 52 15.28 -6.04 -12.57
N ARG A 53 15.97 -4.92 -12.92
CA ARG A 53 16.77 -4.16 -11.94
C ARG A 53 15.92 -3.63 -10.77
N VAL A 54 14.71 -3.15 -11.05
CA VAL A 54 13.77 -2.71 -10.00
C VAL A 54 13.38 -3.88 -9.10
N SER A 55 13.05 -5.03 -9.69
CA SER A 55 12.69 -6.25 -8.94
C SER A 55 13.85 -6.78 -8.11
N ASP A 56 15.08 -6.74 -8.65
CA ASP A 56 16.30 -7.17 -7.96
C ASP A 56 16.65 -6.27 -6.77
N GLY A 57 16.13 -5.03 -6.75
CA GLY A 57 16.22 -4.12 -5.60
C GLY A 57 15.47 -4.60 -4.36
N ALA A 58 14.58 -5.58 -4.50
CA ALA A 58 13.73 -6.09 -3.43
C ALA A 58 14.52 -6.66 -2.24
N LEU A 59 14.02 -6.38 -1.04
CA LEU A 59 14.58 -6.92 0.20
C LEU A 59 14.24 -8.41 0.35
N TYR A 60 15.22 -9.22 0.72
CA TYR A 60 15.08 -10.68 0.84
C TYR A 60 14.58 -11.14 2.21
N GLN A 61 14.77 -10.34 3.24
CA GLN A 61 14.35 -10.67 4.60
C GLN A 61 12.87 -11.02 4.65
N LYS A 62 12.56 -12.13 5.33
CA LYS A 62 11.17 -12.58 5.54
C LYS A 62 10.53 -11.87 6.71
N ASN A 63 11.32 -11.56 7.74
CA ASN A 63 10.84 -10.91 8.95
C ASN A 63 11.44 -9.51 9.01
N LEU A 64 10.60 -8.54 9.33
CA LEU A 64 10.99 -7.17 9.59
C LEU A 64 10.23 -6.69 10.82
N VAL A 65 10.96 -6.14 11.79
CA VAL A 65 10.40 -5.52 12.99
C VAL A 65 11.03 -4.16 13.17
N SER A 66 10.23 -3.14 13.38
CA SER A 66 10.70 -1.79 13.60
C SER A 66 9.88 -1.07 14.64
N ASP A 67 10.54 -0.37 15.55
CA ASP A 67 9.92 0.76 16.22
C ASP A 67 9.61 1.83 15.18
N LEU A 68 8.55 2.61 15.39
CA LEU A 68 8.17 3.68 14.49
C LEU A 68 7.40 4.81 15.18
N SER A 69 7.37 5.95 14.51
CA SER A 69 6.36 6.99 14.71
C SER A 69 5.25 6.82 13.67
N PHE A 70 4.01 6.72 14.13
CA PHE A 70 2.83 6.61 13.29
C PHE A 70 1.99 7.87 13.42
N THR A 71 1.80 8.58 12.29
CA THR A 71 1.00 9.81 12.24
C THR A 71 -0.15 9.65 11.28
N VAL A 72 -1.36 10.00 11.71
CA VAL A 72 -2.56 10.05 10.86
C VAL A 72 -3.09 11.47 10.83
N ASN A 73 -3.36 11.97 9.62
CA ASN A 73 -4.03 13.24 9.40
C ASN A 73 -5.30 13.03 8.57
N THR A 74 -6.44 13.45 9.11
CA THR A 74 -7.77 13.33 8.48
C THR A 74 -8.27 14.63 7.85
N GLY A 75 -7.36 15.63 7.71
CA GLY A 75 -7.68 16.98 7.30
C GLY A 75 -8.09 17.87 8.49
N ASN A 76 -8.97 17.39 9.36
CA ASN A 76 -9.44 18.12 10.53
C ASN A 76 -8.64 17.83 11.81
N LYS A 77 -7.89 16.74 11.83
CA LYS A 77 -7.18 16.26 13.02
C LYS A 77 -5.95 15.48 12.62
N GLU A 78 -4.87 15.76 13.31
CA GLU A 78 -3.62 15.01 13.24
C GLU A 78 -3.31 14.36 14.58
N ILE A 79 -2.90 13.11 14.54
CA ILE A 79 -2.55 12.30 15.71
C ILE A 79 -1.26 11.56 15.40
N SER A 80 -0.27 11.72 16.28
CA SER A 80 0.99 10.97 16.21
C SER A 80 1.18 10.14 17.46
N VAL A 81 1.57 8.88 17.30
CA VAL A 81 1.83 7.93 18.38
C VAL A 81 3.02 7.04 18.05
N PRO A 82 3.78 6.59 19.04
CA PRO A 82 4.76 5.54 18.83
C PRO A 82 4.06 4.23 18.49
N GLY A 83 4.74 3.37 17.75
CA GLY A 83 4.24 2.06 17.39
C GLY A 83 5.36 1.05 17.17
N ILE A 84 4.96 -0.19 16.90
CA ILE A 84 5.85 -1.25 16.45
C ILE A 84 5.21 -1.88 15.21
N LEU A 85 5.98 -1.94 14.13
CA LEU A 85 5.62 -2.64 12.92
C LEU A 85 6.28 -4.03 12.93
N HIS A 86 5.47 -5.06 12.78
CA HIS A 86 5.93 -6.43 12.59
C HIS A 86 5.46 -6.89 11.21
N MET A 87 6.37 -7.37 10.41
CA MET A 87 6.04 -7.87 9.07
C MET A 87 6.69 -9.24 8.86
N ARG A 88 5.88 -10.25 8.53
CA ARG A 88 6.34 -11.56 8.11
C ARG A 88 5.81 -11.85 6.71
N LYS A 89 6.74 -11.98 5.78
CA LYS A 89 6.44 -12.14 4.35
C LYS A 89 5.57 -13.37 4.10
N ASP A 90 4.53 -13.18 3.30
CA ASP A 90 3.53 -14.19 2.95
C ASP A 90 2.68 -14.69 4.14
N GLU A 91 2.67 -13.98 5.27
CA GLU A 91 1.89 -14.36 6.45
C GLU A 91 1.09 -13.18 7.02
N VAL A 92 1.77 -12.13 7.52
CA VAL A 92 1.11 -11.09 8.31
C VAL A 92 1.90 -9.78 8.31
N ILE A 93 1.16 -8.68 8.33
CA ILE A 93 1.67 -7.33 8.61
C ILE A 93 0.88 -6.82 9.80
N ARG A 94 1.57 -6.43 10.87
CA ARG A 94 0.97 -5.95 12.12
C ARG A 94 1.54 -4.61 12.52
N LEU A 95 0.66 -3.66 12.80
CA LEU A 95 0.97 -2.39 13.41
C LEU A 95 0.38 -2.35 14.83
N GLN A 96 1.23 -2.22 15.83
CA GLN A 96 0.84 -1.98 17.23
C GLN A 96 0.95 -0.49 17.51
N LEU A 97 -0.09 0.12 18.07
CA LEU A 97 -0.13 1.52 18.47
C LEU A 97 0.05 1.61 19.97
N LEU A 98 0.97 2.45 20.42
CA LEU A 98 1.40 2.49 21.80
C LEU A 98 1.08 3.84 22.46
N ILE A 99 0.89 3.84 23.77
CA ILE A 99 0.88 5.07 24.56
C ILE A 99 2.31 5.61 24.62
N PRO A 100 2.51 6.92 24.36
CA PRO A 100 3.81 7.54 24.62
C PRO A 100 4.29 7.29 26.06
N ILE A 101 5.59 7.14 26.26
CA ILE A 101 6.29 6.92 27.54
C ILE A 101 6.06 5.51 28.08
N ILE A 102 4.83 5.12 28.40
CA ILE A 102 4.50 3.83 29.02
C ILE A 102 4.62 2.67 28.04
N ARG A 103 4.50 2.95 26.72
CA ARG A 103 4.54 1.97 25.63
C ARG A 103 3.52 0.83 25.73
N SER A 104 2.44 1.01 26.52
CA SER A 104 1.33 0.07 26.56
C SER A 104 0.55 0.12 25.24
N GLU A 105 0.20 -1.05 24.70
CA GLU A 105 -0.56 -1.15 23.46
C GLU A 105 -2.01 -0.69 23.65
N VAL A 106 -2.45 0.26 22.84
CA VAL A 106 -3.82 0.81 22.85
C VAL A 106 -4.63 0.40 21.64
N GLY A 107 -3.98 -0.04 20.57
CA GLY A 107 -4.62 -0.49 19.37
C GLY A 107 -3.70 -1.34 18.51
N ARG A 108 -4.29 -2.16 17.68
CA ARG A 108 -3.59 -3.05 16.76
C ARG A 108 -4.32 -3.11 15.43
N ILE A 109 -3.56 -3.05 14.36
CA ILE A 109 -4.04 -3.37 13.01
C ILE A 109 -3.23 -4.57 12.54
N GLU A 110 -3.91 -5.58 12.00
CA GLU A 110 -3.26 -6.77 11.48
C GLU A 110 -3.87 -7.13 10.12
N PHE A 111 -3.01 -7.28 9.13
CA PHE A 111 -3.36 -7.73 7.79
C PHE A 111 -2.83 -9.15 7.63
N THR A 112 -3.72 -10.08 7.35
CA THR A 112 -3.42 -11.47 7.02
C THR A 112 -3.83 -11.76 5.58
N LYS A 113 -3.63 -12.97 5.08
CA LYS A 113 -4.11 -13.34 3.74
C LYS A 113 -5.62 -13.26 3.58
N ASP A 114 -6.36 -13.51 4.65
CA ASP A 114 -7.80 -13.73 4.61
C ASP A 114 -8.60 -12.55 5.16
N TYR A 115 -8.03 -11.80 6.10
CA TYR A 115 -8.76 -10.75 6.81
C TYR A 115 -7.85 -9.61 7.27
N VAL A 116 -8.49 -8.49 7.53
CA VAL A 116 -7.96 -7.37 8.30
C VAL A 116 -8.58 -7.41 9.68
N LEU A 117 -7.76 -7.32 10.71
CA LEU A 117 -8.17 -7.25 12.11
C LEU A 117 -7.76 -5.89 12.67
N PHE A 118 -8.72 -5.21 13.25
CA PHE A 118 -8.49 -4.00 14.03
C PHE A 118 -8.92 -4.25 15.48
N ILE A 119 -8.05 -3.95 16.45
CA ILE A 119 -8.34 -4.07 17.87
C ILE A 119 -8.24 -2.71 18.54
N ASP A 120 -9.29 -2.30 19.22
CA ASP A 120 -9.34 -1.18 20.16
C ASP A 120 -9.26 -1.73 21.59
N ARG A 121 -8.10 -1.57 22.21
CA ARG A 121 -7.89 -2.04 23.58
C ARG A 121 -8.49 -1.11 24.63
N ILE A 122 -8.75 0.15 24.26
CA ILE A 122 -9.32 1.15 25.16
C ILE A 122 -10.80 0.88 25.38
N HIS A 123 -11.52 0.62 24.29
CA HIS A 123 -12.96 0.35 24.33
C HIS A 123 -13.28 -1.16 24.41
N LYS A 124 -12.25 -2.02 24.35
CA LYS A 124 -12.38 -3.48 24.34
C LYS A 124 -13.25 -3.96 23.18
N GLN A 125 -13.00 -3.44 22.00
CA GLN A 125 -13.73 -3.76 20.77
C GLN A 125 -12.77 -4.23 19.69
N TYR A 126 -13.27 -4.98 18.71
CA TYR A 126 -12.51 -5.33 17.54
C TYR A 126 -13.40 -5.44 16.29
N VAL A 127 -12.80 -5.20 15.13
CA VAL A 127 -13.38 -5.46 13.81
C VAL A 127 -12.53 -6.51 13.12
N LYS A 128 -13.16 -7.55 12.59
CA LYS A 128 -12.52 -8.55 11.73
C LYS A 128 -13.29 -8.61 10.42
N ALA A 129 -12.67 -8.18 9.32
CA ALA A 129 -13.31 -8.05 8.02
C ALA A 129 -12.48 -8.70 6.91
N LYS A 130 -13.10 -9.27 5.89
CA LYS A 130 -12.41 -9.69 4.67
C LYS A 130 -12.04 -8.46 3.83
N TYR A 131 -11.02 -8.58 2.98
CA TYR A 131 -10.60 -7.48 2.10
C TYR A 131 -11.75 -6.95 1.22
N ASN A 132 -12.62 -7.84 0.74
CA ASN A 132 -13.77 -7.47 -0.07
C ASN A 132 -14.91 -6.81 0.71
N ASP A 133 -14.91 -6.87 2.02
CA ASP A 133 -15.90 -6.24 2.89
C ASP A 133 -15.45 -4.82 3.27
N VAL A 134 -14.16 -4.53 3.14
CA VAL A 134 -13.59 -3.19 3.32
C VAL A 134 -13.63 -2.47 1.98
N ALA A 135 -14.63 -1.61 1.79
CA ALA A 135 -14.91 -0.99 0.50
C ALA A 135 -13.72 -0.25 -0.11
N PHE A 136 -12.89 0.42 0.69
CA PHE A 136 -11.67 1.06 0.22
C PHE A 136 -10.67 0.05 -0.38
N LEU A 137 -10.40 -1.05 0.30
CA LEU A 137 -9.47 -2.08 -0.17
C LEU A 137 -10.00 -2.75 -1.44
N LYS A 138 -11.29 -3.11 -1.44
CA LYS A 138 -12.00 -3.67 -2.59
C LYS A 138 -11.94 -2.74 -3.80
N ASN A 139 -12.28 -1.47 -3.61
CA ASN A 139 -12.39 -0.51 -4.71
C ASN A 139 -11.01 -0.16 -5.31
N ASN A 140 -9.94 -0.27 -4.55
CA ASN A 140 -8.59 -0.05 -5.02
C ASN A 140 -7.84 -1.34 -5.38
N GLY A 141 -8.54 -2.49 -5.43
CA GLY A 141 -7.95 -3.77 -5.80
C GLY A 141 -6.84 -4.23 -4.85
N ILE A 142 -6.86 -3.75 -3.59
CA ILE A 142 -5.82 -4.02 -2.59
C ILE A 142 -6.20 -5.29 -1.82
N ASN A 143 -5.38 -6.32 -1.96
CA ASN A 143 -5.41 -7.52 -1.13
C ASN A 143 -4.13 -7.60 -0.27
N PHE A 144 -3.97 -8.69 0.47
CA PHE A 144 -2.79 -8.90 1.30
C PHE A 144 -1.48 -8.79 0.51
N TYR A 145 -1.39 -9.42 -0.66
CA TYR A 145 -0.15 -9.45 -1.44
C TYR A 145 0.19 -8.10 -2.07
N SER A 146 -0.83 -7.34 -2.54
CA SER A 146 -0.62 -5.97 -3.00
C SER A 146 -0.14 -5.08 -1.86
N LEU A 147 -0.76 -5.20 -0.68
CA LEU A 147 -0.37 -4.45 0.50
C LEU A 147 1.03 -4.83 0.98
N GLN A 148 1.35 -6.13 1.00
CA GLN A 148 2.69 -6.60 1.30
C GLN A 148 3.72 -6.01 0.34
N ALA A 149 3.46 -6.02 -0.96
CA ALA A 149 4.36 -5.44 -1.95
C ALA A 149 4.59 -3.94 -1.73
N LEU A 150 3.53 -3.19 -1.39
CA LEU A 150 3.64 -1.78 -1.02
C LEU A 150 4.53 -1.59 0.22
N PHE A 151 4.33 -2.37 1.29
CA PHE A 151 5.19 -2.28 2.48
C PHE A 151 6.64 -2.70 2.22
N TRP A 152 6.88 -3.66 1.32
CA TRP A 152 8.23 -4.09 0.93
C TRP A 152 8.86 -3.27 -0.20
N ASN A 153 8.21 -2.18 -0.66
CA ASN A 153 8.66 -1.35 -1.77
C ASN A 153 8.89 -2.17 -3.06
N GLN A 154 7.87 -2.92 -3.47
CA GLN A 154 7.93 -3.84 -4.61
C GLN A 154 6.81 -3.56 -5.61
N LEU A 155 7.01 -4.01 -6.84
CA LEU A 155 5.95 -4.10 -7.84
C LEU A 155 4.97 -5.22 -7.48
N PHE A 156 3.71 -5.07 -7.87
CA PHE A 156 2.71 -6.12 -7.72
C PHE A 156 1.79 -6.20 -8.93
N ILE A 157 1.15 -7.35 -9.07
CA ILE A 157 0.01 -7.56 -9.97
C ILE A 157 -1.16 -7.98 -9.09
N PRO A 158 -2.32 -7.32 -9.18
CA PRO A 158 -3.49 -7.66 -8.38
C PRO A 158 -3.84 -9.15 -8.49
N GLY A 159 -4.12 -9.75 -7.34
CA GLY A 159 -4.45 -11.19 -7.27
C GLY A 159 -3.27 -12.15 -7.36
N GLN A 160 -2.05 -11.67 -7.64
CA GLN A 160 -0.85 -12.51 -7.67
C GLN A 160 -0.02 -12.34 -6.41
N GLN A 161 0.61 -13.43 -5.98
CA GLN A 161 1.49 -13.43 -4.81
C GLN A 161 2.82 -12.74 -5.11
N ARG A 162 3.34 -12.89 -6.33
CA ARG A 162 4.64 -12.36 -6.77
C ARG A 162 4.60 -11.96 -8.23
N VAL A 163 5.41 -11.00 -8.58
CA VAL A 163 5.73 -10.68 -9.97
C VAL A 163 6.90 -11.56 -10.40
N GLY A 164 6.66 -12.47 -11.34
CA GLY A 164 7.69 -13.30 -11.96
C GLY A 164 8.17 -12.71 -13.28
N GLU A 165 9.27 -13.22 -13.84
CA GLU A 165 9.84 -12.75 -15.10
C GLU A 165 8.81 -12.76 -16.26
N HIS A 166 7.97 -13.80 -16.33
CA HIS A 166 6.92 -13.93 -17.33
C HIS A 166 5.84 -12.87 -17.23
N ASN A 167 5.70 -12.23 -16.08
CA ASN A 167 4.73 -11.14 -15.85
C ASN A 167 5.26 -9.77 -16.25
N LEU A 168 6.57 -9.60 -16.42
CA LEU A 168 7.18 -8.29 -16.68
C LEU A 168 6.65 -7.64 -17.97
N THR A 169 6.21 -8.43 -18.92
CA THR A 169 5.61 -7.96 -20.17
C THR A 169 4.21 -7.36 -20.02
N GLN A 170 3.56 -7.54 -18.88
CA GLN A 170 2.25 -6.93 -18.59
C GLN A 170 2.38 -5.45 -18.21
N PHE A 171 3.57 -5.04 -17.80
CA PHE A 171 3.86 -3.66 -17.45
C PHE A 171 4.30 -2.86 -18.68
N LYS A 172 3.90 -1.60 -18.73
CA LYS A 172 4.42 -0.61 -19.65
C LYS A 172 5.43 0.27 -18.93
N VAL A 173 6.58 0.51 -19.54
CA VAL A 173 7.60 1.42 -18.98
C VAL A 173 7.66 2.67 -19.87
N ASP A 174 7.54 3.83 -19.23
CA ASP A 174 7.72 5.13 -19.87
C ASP A 174 8.98 5.79 -19.30
N PHE A 175 10.05 5.77 -20.08
CA PHE A 175 11.34 6.39 -19.75
C PHE A 175 11.31 7.92 -19.84
N ASN A 176 10.29 8.50 -20.49
CA ASN A 176 10.17 9.94 -20.72
C ASN A 176 9.21 10.64 -19.74
N ALA A 177 8.66 9.91 -18.77
CA ALA A 177 7.70 10.44 -17.80
C ALA A 177 8.25 11.60 -16.94
N SER A 178 9.55 11.85 -16.99
CA SER A 178 10.24 12.91 -16.22
C SER A 178 10.03 14.34 -16.73
N GLN A 179 9.13 14.59 -17.67
CA GLN A 179 8.91 15.94 -18.22
C GLN A 179 8.05 16.86 -17.34
N ASN A 180 7.41 16.33 -16.31
CA ASN A 180 6.69 17.15 -15.32
C ASN A 180 7.62 17.43 -14.13
N ALA A 181 7.85 18.70 -13.83
CA ALA A 181 8.85 19.19 -12.86
C ALA A 181 8.71 18.65 -11.40
N SER A 182 7.60 18.00 -11.08
CA SER A 182 7.33 17.41 -9.76
C SER A 182 7.65 15.91 -9.65
N GLN A 183 7.79 15.18 -10.76
CA GLN A 183 8.01 13.72 -10.77
C GLN A 183 9.17 13.37 -11.70
N LYS A 184 10.40 13.54 -11.23
CA LYS A 184 11.59 13.07 -11.94
C LYS A 184 11.75 11.56 -11.76
N GLY A 185 11.38 10.75 -12.77
CA GLY A 185 11.56 9.31 -12.69
C GLY A 185 11.06 8.57 -13.92
N THR A 186 11.40 7.30 -14.01
CA THR A 186 10.83 6.38 -14.99
C THR A 186 9.51 5.84 -14.46
N SER A 187 8.45 5.91 -15.25
CA SER A 187 7.14 5.41 -14.87
C SER A 187 6.96 3.94 -15.31
N ILE A 188 6.53 3.10 -14.38
CA ILE A 188 6.06 1.73 -14.63
C ILE A 188 4.55 1.73 -14.46
N ILE A 189 3.81 1.24 -15.43
CA ILE A 189 2.35 1.31 -15.47
C ILE A 189 1.77 -0.09 -15.67
N LEU A 190 0.75 -0.42 -14.90
CA LEU A 190 -0.09 -1.61 -15.07
C LEU A 190 -1.56 -1.19 -15.10
N ASN A 191 -2.26 -1.55 -16.18
CA ASN A 191 -3.70 -1.31 -16.30
C ASN A 191 -4.45 -2.63 -16.07
N ASP A 192 -5.41 -2.63 -15.17
CA ASP A 192 -6.28 -3.76 -14.86
C ASP A 192 -7.75 -3.29 -14.80
N GLY A 193 -8.38 -3.24 -15.97
CA GLY A 193 -9.78 -2.82 -16.11
C GLY A 193 -10.01 -1.38 -15.64
N LYS A 194 -10.68 -1.22 -14.49
CA LYS A 194 -10.98 0.09 -13.89
C LYS A 194 -9.84 0.64 -13.03
N MET A 195 -8.82 -0.19 -12.81
CA MET A 195 -7.67 0.15 -12.00
C MET A 195 -6.49 0.55 -12.90
N ASN A 196 -5.81 1.60 -12.52
CA ASN A 196 -4.51 1.97 -13.04
C ASN A 196 -3.52 1.98 -11.88
N TYR A 197 -2.43 1.24 -12.04
CA TYR A 197 -1.32 1.23 -11.08
C TYR A 197 -0.11 1.87 -11.74
N GLN A 198 0.57 2.73 -11.00
CA GLN A 198 1.77 3.42 -11.47
C GLN A 198 2.83 3.40 -10.37
N TRP A 199 4.06 3.15 -10.76
CA TRP A 199 5.24 3.29 -9.90
C TRP A 199 6.21 4.28 -10.54
N ILE A 200 6.68 5.22 -9.75
CA ILE A 200 7.73 6.15 -10.14
C ILE A 200 9.05 5.64 -9.57
N VAL A 201 9.97 5.36 -10.47
CA VAL A 201 11.28 4.79 -10.16
C VAL A 201 12.37 5.79 -10.47
N GLU A 202 13.28 6.00 -9.53
CA GLU A 202 14.46 6.83 -9.74
C GLU A 202 15.45 6.12 -10.69
N PRO A 203 15.81 6.73 -11.83
CA PRO A 203 16.57 6.04 -12.87
C PRO A 203 17.98 5.59 -12.45
N VAL A 204 18.61 6.31 -11.53
CA VAL A 204 19.99 6.04 -11.09
C VAL A 204 20.05 4.89 -10.09
N THR A 205 19.18 4.91 -9.10
CA THR A 205 19.17 3.94 -7.99
C THR A 205 18.26 2.74 -8.25
N ASN A 206 17.31 2.86 -9.19
CA ASN A 206 16.19 1.95 -9.43
C ASN A 206 15.26 1.78 -8.21
N PHE A 207 15.22 2.75 -7.29
CA PHE A 207 14.31 2.71 -6.14
C PHE A 207 12.92 3.19 -6.54
N ILE A 208 11.89 2.48 -6.13
CA ILE A 208 10.52 2.95 -6.22
C ILE A 208 10.34 4.09 -5.21
N ARG A 209 10.07 5.30 -5.72
CA ARG A 209 9.85 6.51 -4.91
C ARG A 209 8.39 6.74 -4.59
N GLU A 210 7.51 6.27 -5.47
CA GLU A 210 6.07 6.42 -5.35
C GLU A 210 5.37 5.23 -5.98
N ALA A 211 4.25 4.81 -5.39
CA ALA A 211 3.31 3.86 -5.97
C ALA A 211 1.91 4.45 -5.89
N GLU A 212 1.20 4.49 -7.01
CA GLU A 212 -0.20 4.93 -7.08
C GLU A 212 -1.11 3.76 -7.48
N ALA A 213 -2.25 3.63 -6.82
CA ALA A 213 -3.39 2.86 -7.28
C ALA A 213 -4.57 3.80 -7.49
N LYS A 214 -5.05 3.89 -8.74
CA LYS A 214 -6.14 4.78 -9.13
C LYS A 214 -7.34 3.99 -9.64
N TYR A 215 -8.46 4.12 -8.97
CA TYR A 215 -9.76 3.60 -9.39
C TYR A 215 -10.56 4.69 -10.06
N SER A 216 -11.08 4.42 -11.26
CA SER A 216 -11.92 5.37 -12.00
C SER A 216 -13.30 4.78 -12.24
N SER A 217 -14.33 5.50 -11.82
CA SER A 217 -15.74 5.12 -12.00
C SER A 217 -16.55 6.32 -12.50
N ALA A 218 -17.35 6.10 -13.53
CA ALA A 218 -18.26 7.13 -14.04
C ALA A 218 -19.32 7.55 -13.02
N VAL A 219 -19.67 6.64 -12.08
CA VAL A 219 -20.73 6.87 -11.06
C VAL A 219 -20.14 7.41 -9.76
N HIS A 220 -18.97 6.88 -9.34
CA HIS A 220 -18.42 7.16 -8.01
C HIS A 220 -17.22 8.10 -8.04
N GLY A 221 -16.83 8.60 -9.23
CA GLY A 221 -15.66 9.45 -9.38
C GLY A 221 -14.34 8.69 -9.31
N VAL A 222 -13.27 9.40 -8.96
CA VAL A 222 -11.91 8.87 -8.91
C VAL A 222 -11.44 8.74 -7.46
N SER A 223 -11.03 7.54 -7.07
CA SER A 223 -10.33 7.28 -5.80
C SER A 223 -8.87 6.99 -6.07
N THR A 224 -7.98 7.50 -5.23
CA THR A 224 -6.54 7.22 -5.32
C THR A 224 -5.96 6.78 -3.99
N LEU A 225 -5.02 5.85 -4.05
CA LEU A 225 -4.08 5.55 -2.99
C LEU A 225 -2.70 5.88 -3.52
N ASN A 226 -2.03 6.85 -2.91
CA ASN A 226 -0.63 7.18 -3.16
C ASN A 226 0.22 6.71 -2.00
N TRP A 227 1.37 6.11 -2.31
CA TRP A 227 2.35 5.66 -1.33
C TRP A 227 3.73 6.19 -1.68
N ASP A 228 4.16 7.20 -0.95
CA ASP A 228 5.47 7.82 -1.10
C ASP A 228 6.50 7.12 -0.22
N TYR A 229 7.71 6.94 -0.74
CA TYR A 229 8.83 6.31 -0.05
C TYR A 229 10.03 7.26 0.07
N GLY A 230 10.68 7.22 1.21
CA GLY A 230 11.84 8.06 1.47
C GLY A 230 12.80 7.49 2.50
N ASN A 231 13.84 8.26 2.81
CA ASN A 231 14.81 7.92 3.85
C ASN A 231 15.35 6.48 3.68
N PHE A 232 15.83 6.14 2.47
CA PHE A 232 16.35 4.82 2.19
C PHE A 232 17.63 4.55 2.97
N LYS A 233 17.66 3.44 3.72
CA LYS A 233 18.81 2.98 4.49
C LYS A 233 19.20 1.57 4.10
N LYS A 234 20.45 1.22 4.30
CA LYS A 234 20.99 -0.10 3.95
C LYS A 234 20.55 -1.16 4.97
N ILE A 235 20.03 -2.29 4.47
CA ILE A 235 19.72 -3.49 5.24
C ILE A 235 20.41 -4.67 4.54
N GLY A 236 21.45 -5.22 5.16
CA GLY A 236 22.29 -6.20 4.47
C GLY A 236 22.91 -5.60 3.21
N SER A 237 22.63 -6.19 2.06
CA SER A 237 23.09 -5.70 0.74
C SER A 237 22.06 -4.83 0.00
N LYS A 238 20.86 -4.65 0.54
CA LYS A 238 19.77 -3.93 -0.11
C LYS A 238 19.45 -2.62 0.58
N MET A 239 18.77 -1.73 -0.12
CA MET A 239 18.23 -0.49 0.43
C MET A 239 16.74 -0.67 0.72
N PHE A 240 16.27 -0.08 1.82
CA PHE A 240 14.88 -0.15 2.24
C PHE A 240 14.40 1.22 2.71
N PRO A 241 13.18 1.66 2.36
CA PRO A 241 12.63 2.94 2.81
C PRO A 241 12.30 2.89 4.30
N TYR A 242 12.73 3.91 5.03
CA TYR A 242 12.38 4.13 6.44
C TYR A 242 11.25 5.15 6.62
N TYR A 243 10.89 5.82 5.53
CA TYR A 243 9.77 6.74 5.48
C TYR A 243 8.73 6.22 4.48
N HIS A 244 7.50 6.07 4.94
CA HIS A 244 6.34 5.71 4.13
C HIS A 244 5.24 6.73 4.41
N LYS A 245 4.68 7.34 3.37
CA LYS A 245 3.50 8.19 3.49
C LYS A 245 2.42 7.68 2.56
N ILE A 246 1.29 7.31 3.13
CA ILE A 246 0.11 6.86 2.39
C ILE A 246 -0.87 8.02 2.34
N THR A 247 -1.31 8.39 1.14
CA THR A 247 -2.37 9.39 0.92
C THR A 247 -3.54 8.71 0.24
N ILE A 248 -4.71 8.75 0.88
CA ILE A 248 -5.95 8.21 0.38
C ILE A 248 -6.85 9.38 0.02
N THR A 249 -7.27 9.45 -1.24
CA THR A 249 -8.23 10.43 -1.72
C THR A 249 -9.51 9.72 -2.15
N THR A 250 -10.62 10.10 -1.54
CA THR A 250 -11.95 9.53 -1.86
C THR A 250 -12.88 10.65 -2.28
N PRO A 251 -13.59 10.52 -3.42
CA PRO A 251 -14.57 11.51 -3.84
C PRO A 251 -15.76 11.56 -2.88
N LEU A 252 -16.28 12.77 -2.67
CA LEU A 252 -17.51 13.04 -1.95
C LEU A 252 -18.50 13.75 -2.89
N PRO A 253 -19.80 13.79 -2.58
CA PRO A 253 -20.78 14.56 -3.35
C PRO A 253 -20.41 16.04 -3.50
N LYS A 254 -19.70 16.61 -2.53
CA LYS A 254 -19.13 17.94 -2.59
C LYS A 254 -17.65 17.87 -2.21
N GLY A 255 -16.77 17.89 -3.22
CA GLY A 255 -15.31 17.89 -3.01
C GLY A 255 -14.70 16.48 -2.87
N GLN A 256 -13.70 16.37 -2.01
CA GLN A 256 -12.98 15.11 -1.77
C GLN A 256 -12.55 15.01 -0.31
N LYS A 257 -12.42 13.79 0.19
CA LYS A 257 -11.80 13.50 1.48
C LYS A 257 -10.38 13.01 1.25
N VAL A 258 -9.45 13.62 1.95
CA VAL A 258 -8.04 13.22 1.95
C VAL A 258 -7.67 12.77 3.36
N VAL A 259 -7.06 11.59 3.45
CA VAL A 259 -6.50 11.05 4.69
C VAL A 259 -5.07 10.66 4.41
N THR A 260 -4.15 11.03 5.30
CA THR A 260 -2.76 10.60 5.22
C THR A 260 -2.38 9.78 6.43
N ALA A 261 -1.54 8.76 6.19
CA ALA A 261 -0.88 7.98 7.23
C ALA A 261 0.62 7.96 6.94
N THR A 262 1.42 8.32 7.95
CA THR A 262 2.89 8.34 7.83
C THR A 262 3.49 7.36 8.81
N PHE A 263 4.45 6.57 8.33
CA PHE A 263 5.26 5.66 9.12
C PHE A 263 6.73 6.11 9.00
N GLU A 264 7.31 6.51 10.10
CA GLU A 264 8.73 6.81 10.21
C GLU A 264 9.40 5.70 11.02
N LEU A 265 10.07 4.78 10.32
CA LEU A 265 10.76 3.64 10.93
C LEU A 265 12.04 4.11 11.62
N ASP A 266 12.33 3.58 12.81
CA ASP A 266 13.56 3.90 13.54
C ASP A 266 14.58 2.76 13.40
N LYS A 267 14.40 1.70 14.17
CA LYS A 267 15.31 0.55 14.20
C LYS A 267 14.65 -0.62 13.50
N LEU A 268 15.16 -0.98 12.33
CA LEU A 268 14.67 -2.13 11.59
C LEU A 268 15.55 -3.34 11.87
N GLY A 269 14.94 -4.40 12.38
CA GLY A 269 15.55 -5.70 12.62
C GLY A 269 14.79 -6.82 11.90
N ASP A 270 15.32 -8.02 11.98
CA ASP A 270 14.77 -9.23 11.35
C ASP A 270 14.30 -10.29 12.36
N ASN A 271 14.09 -9.88 13.63
CA ASN A 271 13.62 -10.78 14.68
C ASN A 271 12.33 -11.49 14.27
N ALA A 272 12.32 -12.81 14.36
CA ALA A 272 11.19 -13.67 14.02
C ALA A 272 10.44 -14.22 15.26
N ASP A 273 10.92 -13.91 16.47
CA ASP A 273 10.35 -14.41 17.72
C ASP A 273 9.16 -13.55 18.16
N TRP A 274 8.04 -13.71 17.45
CA TRP A 274 6.75 -13.10 17.78
C TRP A 274 5.61 -13.91 17.16
N GLU A 275 4.44 -13.87 17.81
CA GLU A 275 3.25 -14.59 17.34
C GLU A 275 2.78 -14.10 15.97
N SER A 276 2.53 -15.03 15.04
CA SER A 276 2.09 -14.69 13.67
C SER A 276 0.69 -14.07 13.65
N PHE A 277 -0.24 -14.58 14.46
CA PHE A 277 -1.64 -14.16 14.38
C PHE A 277 -2.18 -13.75 15.74
N THR A 278 -3.03 -12.73 15.72
CA THR A 278 -3.70 -12.24 16.93
C THR A 278 -5.07 -12.88 17.09
N THR A 279 -5.33 -13.42 18.26
CA THR A 279 -6.69 -13.80 18.69
C THR A 279 -7.24 -12.69 19.59
N PRO A 280 -8.35 -12.02 19.21
CA PRO A 280 -8.98 -11.06 20.10
C PRO A 280 -9.40 -11.72 21.42
N SER A 281 -9.30 -10.98 22.51
CA SER A 281 -9.75 -11.46 23.81
C SER A 281 -11.25 -11.75 23.79
N THR A 282 -11.68 -12.82 24.47
CA THR A 282 -13.11 -13.14 24.65
C THR A 282 -13.88 -12.07 25.43
N LYS A 283 -13.16 -11.13 26.07
CA LYS A 283 -13.75 -9.98 26.77
C LYS A 283 -14.00 -8.78 25.85
N TYR A 284 -13.66 -8.90 24.55
CA TYR A 284 -13.82 -7.83 23.57
C TYR A 284 -15.05 -8.09 22.73
N GLU A 285 -15.79 -7.03 22.46
CA GLU A 285 -16.94 -7.05 21.58
C GLU A 285 -16.52 -6.95 20.12
N GLN A 286 -17.09 -7.78 19.27
CA GLN A 286 -16.95 -7.61 17.82
C GLN A 286 -18.00 -6.63 17.32
N VAL A 287 -17.59 -5.56 16.68
CA VAL A 287 -18.44 -4.48 16.15
C VAL A 287 -18.39 -4.40 14.64
#